data_d1ac7cb2e280559ca1b239cad7771b97
#
_entry.id   d1ac7cb2e280559ca1b239cad7771b97
#
_cell.length_a   1.000
_cell.length_b   1.000
_cell.length_c   1.000
_cell.angle_alpha   90.00
_cell.angle_beta   90.00
_cell.angle_gamma   90.00
#
_symmetry.space_group_name_H-M   'P 1'
#
loop_
_entity.id
_entity.type
_entity.pdbx_description
1 polymer ?
#
loop_
_entity_poly.entity_id
_entity_poly.type
_entity_poly.pdbx_seq_one_letter_code
_entity_poly.pdbx_strand_id
1 'polypeptide(L)'
;MAKKSPDLVPFPAVILGLLYLIPIVGVTGFIIRFGVNVPFYDQWVLPALFEKTATGTLAFKDLFELHNNHRILFPRLIFIGLGFISNWNIKLELFFSLGLAILTFILLYKISAKTSKNKNYFFHFTNLLTALIFFSLAQSENWLWGFQIALFLINFCVILSCWIFTQEELKPKTKLLIAAIPCLIASFSSAQGLMSWLALIPSVWMGTIKSNSRKKYLVLWLILFLISSLVYSIGYTQEPKTINLEPLERLFTAVYFFLNLIAAPLTSSYGFSRWMGLIIIFNFIGLGYYCFISRKSQKNLIKSCSPWFSIGIFSILCSILITLGRYDYGSNYAIDASRYTTHSLLLIIAVIQLWFIVLNQFTSLSFNYHPKLIYSFISGILVCLIAVKSEIAIAQAQTDLMNKQRGETCLELINYFNDSNFFKSNPERCLLRLSKTTWWIQD
;
A
#
# COMPACT_ATOMS: atom_id res chain seq x y z
N MET A 1 5.20 35.42 36.81
CA MET A 1 6.44 34.82 36.24
C MET A 1 6.09 33.44 35.69
N ALA A 2 5.93 33.32 34.37
CA ALA A 2 5.68 32.04 33.75
C ALA A 2 7.02 31.25 33.70
N LYS A 3 7.04 30.10 34.38
CA LYS A 3 8.15 29.15 34.31
C LYS A 3 8.34 28.73 32.82
N LYS A 4 9.42 29.22 32.18
CA LYS A 4 9.92 28.63 30.93
C LYS A 4 10.15 27.14 31.20
N SER A 5 9.43 26.28 30.45
CA SER A 5 9.76 24.85 30.39
C SER A 5 11.21 24.73 29.94
N PRO A 6 12.02 23.81 30.51
CA PRO A 6 13.38 23.60 30.03
C PRO A 6 13.33 23.24 28.54
N ASP A 7 14.00 24.04 27.73
CA ASP A 7 14.23 23.75 26.31
C ASP A 7 15.05 22.46 26.26
N LEU A 8 14.34 21.33 26.06
CA LEU A 8 14.97 20.05 25.80
C LEU A 8 15.82 20.21 24.55
N VAL A 9 17.12 19.94 24.69
CA VAL A 9 18.11 19.99 23.59
C VAL A 9 17.52 19.26 22.38
N PRO A 10 17.44 19.89 21.20
CA PRO A 10 16.90 19.23 20.02
C PRO A 10 17.78 18.01 19.72
N PHE A 11 17.15 16.84 19.63
CA PHE A 11 17.81 15.60 19.24
C PHE A 11 18.51 15.88 17.90
N PRO A 12 19.82 15.63 17.76
CA PRO A 12 20.52 15.98 16.55
C PRO A 12 19.80 15.42 15.32
N ALA A 13 19.54 16.26 14.32
CA ALA A 13 18.79 15.87 13.12
C ALA A 13 19.39 14.63 12.43
N VAL A 14 20.69 14.42 12.59
CA VAL A 14 21.42 13.25 12.12
C VAL A 14 20.93 11.95 12.79
N ILE A 15 20.75 11.94 14.12
CA ILE A 15 20.27 10.76 14.85
C ILE A 15 18.85 10.41 14.44
N LEU A 16 17.97 11.41 14.28
CA LEU A 16 16.60 11.19 13.79
C LEU A 16 16.60 10.62 12.36
N GLY A 17 17.47 11.15 11.50
CA GLY A 17 17.64 10.62 10.14
C GLY A 17 18.07 9.15 10.16
N LEU A 18 19.03 8.79 11.01
CA LEU A 18 19.50 7.40 11.18
C LEU A 18 18.37 6.48 11.67
N LEU A 19 17.55 6.93 12.62
CA LEU A 19 16.42 6.13 13.12
C LEU A 19 15.40 5.80 12.01
N TYR A 20 15.12 6.76 11.12
CA TYR A 20 14.20 6.52 10.00
C TYR A 20 14.78 5.58 8.93
N LEU A 21 16.11 5.48 8.84
CA LEU A 21 16.78 4.55 7.92
C LEU A 21 16.70 3.09 8.40
N ILE A 22 16.56 2.82 9.70
CA ILE A 22 16.55 1.46 10.26
C ILE A 22 15.56 0.54 9.52
N PRO A 23 14.24 0.87 9.41
CA PRO A 23 13.31 -0.02 8.72
C PRO A 23 13.58 -0.13 7.21
N ILE A 24 14.12 0.92 6.57
CA ILE A 24 14.51 0.89 5.16
C ILE A 24 15.68 -0.08 4.94
N VAL A 25 16.72 0.01 5.79
CA VAL A 25 17.86 -0.91 5.76
C VAL A 25 17.42 -2.35 6.03
N GLY A 26 16.46 -2.54 6.96
CA GLY A 26 15.88 -3.86 7.24
C GLY A 26 15.24 -4.49 5.99
N VAL A 27 14.38 -3.74 5.26
CA VAL A 27 13.77 -4.21 4.01
C VAL A 27 14.83 -4.40 2.92
N THR A 28 15.81 -3.49 2.82
CA THR A 28 16.91 -3.64 1.86
C THR A 28 17.68 -4.95 2.09
N GLY A 29 18.05 -5.24 3.35
CA GLY A 29 18.68 -6.49 3.72
C GLY A 29 17.80 -7.72 3.44
N PHE A 30 16.50 -7.61 3.67
CA PHE A 30 15.53 -8.66 3.35
C PHE A 30 15.48 -8.95 1.84
N ILE A 31 15.42 -7.91 0.99
CA ILE A 31 15.45 -8.06 -0.47
C ILE A 31 16.78 -8.65 -0.95
N ILE A 32 17.92 -8.18 -0.42
CA ILE A 32 19.25 -8.70 -0.79
C ILE A 32 19.34 -10.19 -0.46
N ARG A 33 18.86 -10.59 0.72
CA ARG A 33 18.99 -11.98 1.21
C ARG A 33 18.04 -12.95 0.54
N PHE A 34 16.78 -12.53 0.30
CA PHE A 34 15.70 -13.43 -0.14
C PHE A 34 15.20 -13.16 -1.55
N GLY A 35 15.61 -12.04 -2.16
CA GLY A 35 15.25 -11.72 -3.55
C GLY A 35 16.05 -12.58 -4.52
N VAL A 36 15.38 -13.22 -5.47
CA VAL A 36 15.97 -14.02 -6.54
C VAL A 36 15.68 -13.41 -7.90
N ASN A 37 16.54 -13.68 -8.88
CA ASN A 37 16.39 -13.20 -10.25
C ASN A 37 15.58 -14.20 -11.09
N VAL A 38 14.37 -14.53 -10.65
CA VAL A 38 13.46 -15.45 -11.34
C VAL A 38 12.10 -14.83 -11.45
N PRO A 39 11.47 -14.80 -12.64
CA PRO A 39 10.07 -14.41 -12.79
C PRO A 39 9.16 -15.30 -11.97
N PHE A 40 8.16 -14.69 -11.32
CA PHE A 40 7.28 -15.38 -10.39
C PHE A 40 5.81 -15.09 -10.74
N TYR A 41 4.96 -16.13 -10.76
CA TYR A 41 3.52 -16.04 -11.09
C TYR A 41 3.23 -15.17 -12.33
N ASP A 42 2.47 -14.09 -12.15
CA ASP A 42 2.00 -13.20 -13.20
C ASP A 42 3.12 -12.50 -14.00
N GLN A 43 4.38 -12.53 -13.53
CA GLN A 43 5.51 -12.00 -14.31
C GLN A 43 5.75 -12.77 -15.62
N TRP A 44 5.32 -14.02 -15.72
CA TRP A 44 5.46 -14.83 -16.93
C TRP A 44 4.60 -14.36 -18.10
N VAL A 45 3.73 -13.36 -17.91
CA VAL A 45 3.03 -12.72 -19.05
C VAL A 45 3.87 -11.62 -19.72
N LEU A 46 4.95 -11.15 -19.09
CA LEU A 46 5.77 -10.04 -19.56
C LEU A 46 6.64 -10.37 -20.80
N PRO A 47 7.18 -11.59 -21.00
CA PRO A 47 7.96 -11.93 -22.18
C PRO A 47 7.27 -11.58 -23.51
N ALA A 48 5.97 -11.81 -23.62
CA ALA A 48 5.21 -11.44 -24.82
C ALA A 48 5.19 -9.92 -25.08
N LEU A 49 5.18 -9.11 -24.02
CA LEU A 49 5.28 -7.64 -24.14
C LEU A 49 6.68 -7.20 -24.54
N PHE A 50 7.72 -7.84 -24.02
CA PHE A 50 9.10 -7.57 -24.38
C PHE A 50 9.36 -7.92 -25.85
N GLU A 51 8.89 -9.06 -26.34
CA GLU A 51 8.99 -9.48 -27.73
C GLU A 51 8.31 -8.47 -28.67
N LYS A 52 7.05 -8.09 -28.38
CA LYS A 52 6.32 -7.10 -29.16
C LYS A 52 7.03 -5.74 -29.17
N THR A 53 7.63 -5.35 -28.05
CA THR A 53 8.41 -4.10 -27.97
C THR A 53 9.68 -4.18 -28.82
N ALA A 54 10.42 -5.29 -28.72
CA ALA A 54 11.67 -5.49 -29.46
C ALA A 54 11.45 -5.58 -30.99
N THR A 55 10.32 -6.16 -31.41
CA THR A 55 9.94 -6.29 -32.83
C THR A 55 9.22 -5.05 -33.38
N GLY A 56 8.95 -4.04 -32.57
CA GLY A 56 8.21 -2.84 -32.97
C GLY A 56 6.72 -3.09 -33.27
N THR A 57 6.15 -4.21 -32.79
CA THR A 57 4.75 -4.60 -33.05
C THR A 57 3.84 -4.29 -31.81
N LEU A 58 4.39 -3.66 -30.77
CA LEU A 58 3.63 -3.29 -29.58
C LEU A 58 2.56 -2.26 -29.93
N ALA A 59 1.29 -2.61 -29.70
CA ALA A 59 0.15 -1.71 -29.89
C ALA A 59 -0.37 -1.19 -28.54
N PHE A 60 -1.09 -0.06 -28.55
CA PHE A 60 -1.75 0.47 -27.34
C PHE A 60 -2.70 -0.55 -26.70
N LYS A 61 -3.36 -1.39 -27.52
CA LYS A 61 -4.22 -2.48 -27.04
C LYS A 61 -3.47 -3.42 -26.10
N ASP A 62 -2.24 -3.78 -26.42
CA ASP A 62 -1.43 -4.71 -25.60
C ASP A 62 -1.10 -4.14 -24.24
N LEU A 63 -0.95 -2.82 -24.12
CA LEU A 63 -0.74 -2.12 -22.85
C LEU A 63 -2.03 -1.97 -22.06
N PHE A 64 -3.16 -1.78 -22.75
CA PHE A 64 -4.45 -1.43 -22.14
C PHE A 64 -5.35 -2.64 -21.85
N GLU A 65 -5.10 -3.81 -22.45
CA GLU A 65 -5.87 -5.03 -22.19
C GLU A 65 -5.86 -5.43 -20.71
N LEU A 66 -6.89 -6.17 -20.31
CA LEU A 66 -6.99 -6.69 -18.94
C LEU A 66 -5.88 -7.72 -18.67
N HIS A 67 -5.34 -7.65 -17.47
CA HIS A 67 -4.59 -8.75 -16.86
C HIS A 67 -5.42 -9.26 -15.69
N ASN A 68 -5.92 -10.48 -15.79
CA ASN A 68 -6.98 -10.97 -14.91
C ASN A 68 -8.15 -9.95 -14.91
N ASN A 69 -8.52 -9.43 -13.75
CA ASN A 69 -9.59 -8.42 -13.60
C ASN A 69 -9.05 -6.98 -13.48
N HIS A 70 -7.80 -6.71 -13.90
CA HIS A 70 -7.14 -5.43 -13.69
C HIS A 70 -6.57 -4.83 -14.97
N ARG A 71 -6.65 -3.50 -15.10
CA ARG A 71 -5.87 -2.76 -16.08
C ARG A 71 -4.58 -2.30 -15.43
N ILE A 72 -3.44 -2.72 -16.03
CA ILE A 72 -2.10 -2.48 -15.49
C ILE A 72 -1.24 -1.71 -16.50
N LEU A 73 -1.82 -0.71 -17.17
CA LEU A 73 -1.16 0.09 -18.19
C LEU A 73 0.18 0.68 -17.71
N PHE A 74 0.17 1.43 -16.60
CA PHE A 74 1.37 2.07 -16.10
C PHE A 74 2.41 1.08 -15.55
N PRO A 75 2.05 0.04 -14.81
CA PRO A 75 2.97 -1.03 -14.47
C PRO A 75 3.61 -1.70 -15.71
N ARG A 76 2.86 -1.98 -16.78
CA ARG A 76 3.43 -2.54 -18.03
C ARG A 76 4.49 -1.63 -18.62
N LEU A 77 4.27 -0.33 -18.66
CA LEU A 77 5.27 0.64 -19.13
C LEU A 77 6.54 0.61 -18.26
N ILE A 78 6.37 0.50 -16.94
CA ILE A 78 7.51 0.39 -16.01
C ILE A 78 8.25 -0.92 -16.24
N PHE A 79 7.56 -2.06 -16.37
CA PHE A 79 8.17 -3.36 -16.63
C PHE A 79 8.95 -3.38 -17.95
N ILE A 80 8.39 -2.82 -19.02
CA ILE A 80 9.09 -2.68 -20.30
C ILE A 80 10.37 -1.86 -20.10
N GLY A 81 10.27 -0.68 -19.46
CA GLY A 81 11.44 0.16 -19.21
C GLY A 81 12.53 -0.54 -18.39
N LEU A 82 12.16 -1.15 -17.26
CA LEU A 82 13.09 -1.88 -16.40
C LEU A 82 13.65 -3.11 -17.10
N GLY A 83 12.82 -3.84 -17.83
CA GLY A 83 13.22 -5.04 -18.57
C GLY A 83 14.32 -4.74 -19.59
N PHE A 84 14.16 -3.70 -20.42
CA PHE A 84 15.17 -3.33 -21.41
C PHE A 84 16.45 -2.74 -20.81
N ILE A 85 16.35 -1.98 -19.72
CA ILE A 85 17.53 -1.39 -19.05
C ILE A 85 18.37 -2.46 -18.35
N SER A 86 17.75 -3.53 -17.83
CA SER A 86 18.40 -4.50 -16.94
C SER A 86 18.52 -5.92 -17.54
N ASN A 87 18.15 -6.13 -18.80
CA ASN A 87 17.97 -7.46 -19.37
C ASN A 87 17.03 -8.34 -18.51
N TRP A 88 15.92 -7.71 -18.10
CA TRP A 88 14.89 -8.30 -17.24
C TRP A 88 15.42 -8.85 -15.92
N ASN A 89 16.20 -8.06 -15.20
CA ASN A 89 16.65 -8.39 -13.86
C ASN A 89 15.54 -8.11 -12.83
N ILE A 90 14.94 -9.18 -12.28
CA ILE A 90 13.84 -9.11 -11.32
C ILE A 90 14.26 -8.38 -10.02
N LYS A 91 15.52 -8.50 -9.59
CA LYS A 91 16.01 -7.76 -8.41
C LYS A 91 15.89 -6.24 -8.59
N LEU A 92 16.07 -5.73 -9.81
CA LEU A 92 15.84 -4.30 -10.09
C LEU A 92 14.38 -3.91 -9.87
N GLU A 93 13.41 -4.77 -10.24
CA GLU A 93 11.98 -4.54 -9.98
C GLU A 93 11.68 -4.47 -8.48
N LEU A 94 12.32 -5.35 -7.66
CA LEU A 94 12.18 -5.32 -6.19
C LEU A 94 12.71 -4.00 -5.62
N PHE A 95 13.89 -3.56 -6.04
CA PHE A 95 14.47 -2.28 -5.61
C PHE A 95 13.71 -1.07 -6.12
N PHE A 96 13.08 -1.15 -7.31
CA PHE A 96 12.20 -0.12 -7.80
C PHE A 96 10.95 0.04 -6.89
N SER A 97 10.36 -1.08 -6.47
CA SER A 97 9.28 -1.10 -5.46
C SER A 97 9.70 -0.45 -4.14
N LEU A 98 10.90 -0.76 -3.65
CA LEU A 98 11.48 -0.12 -2.47
C LEU A 98 11.68 1.39 -2.68
N GLY A 99 12.14 1.82 -3.86
CA GLY A 99 12.25 3.23 -4.22
C GLY A 99 10.91 3.97 -4.15
N LEU A 100 9.84 3.38 -4.72
CA LEU A 100 8.47 3.92 -4.62
C LEU A 100 8.00 3.99 -3.16
N ALA A 101 8.30 2.98 -2.35
CA ALA A 101 7.98 2.98 -0.93
C ALA A 101 8.72 4.09 -0.16
N ILE A 102 10.00 4.31 -0.43
CA ILE A 102 10.79 5.40 0.17
C ILE A 102 10.17 6.76 -0.20
N LEU A 103 9.85 6.98 -1.47
CA LEU A 103 9.21 8.22 -1.92
C LEU A 103 7.83 8.42 -1.25
N THR A 104 7.06 7.33 -1.10
CA THR A 104 5.76 7.36 -0.40
C THR A 104 5.95 7.75 1.07
N PHE A 105 6.93 7.17 1.76
CA PHE A 105 7.22 7.51 3.15
C PHE A 105 7.66 8.97 3.32
N ILE A 106 8.47 9.49 2.41
CA ILE A 106 8.85 10.91 2.40
C ILE A 106 7.60 11.80 2.30
N LEU A 107 6.62 11.42 1.47
CA LEU A 107 5.35 12.16 1.35
C LEU A 107 4.50 12.04 2.61
N LEU A 108 4.41 10.86 3.23
CA LEU A 108 3.73 10.66 4.52
C LEU A 108 4.33 11.55 5.61
N TYR A 109 5.67 11.59 5.69
CA TYR A 109 6.38 12.49 6.62
C TYR A 109 6.07 13.97 6.34
N LYS A 110 6.06 14.39 5.06
CA LYS A 110 5.71 15.76 4.66
C LYS A 110 4.26 16.11 5.03
N ILE A 111 3.30 15.18 4.86
CA ILE A 111 1.91 15.36 5.29
C ILE A 111 1.87 15.51 6.83
N SER A 112 2.53 14.62 7.56
CA SER A 112 2.62 14.68 9.03
C SER A 112 3.21 16.01 9.49
N ALA A 113 4.30 16.48 8.89
CA ALA A 113 4.93 17.76 9.21
C ALA A 113 4.04 18.99 8.90
N LYS A 114 3.18 18.89 7.87
CA LYS A 114 2.26 19.98 7.49
C LYS A 114 1.00 20.01 8.36
N THR A 115 0.58 18.84 8.86
CA THR A 115 -0.61 18.68 9.70
C THR A 115 -0.33 18.82 11.20
N SER A 116 0.93 18.76 11.60
CA SER A 116 1.39 18.97 12.97
C SER A 116 1.76 20.43 13.24
N LYS A 117 1.39 20.96 14.41
CA LYS A 117 1.80 22.30 14.86
C LYS A 117 3.25 22.34 15.38
N ASN A 118 3.66 21.29 16.07
CA ASN A 118 4.95 21.21 16.76
C ASN A 118 5.71 19.95 16.35
N LYS A 119 6.99 20.10 16.00
CA LYS A 119 7.89 19.00 15.66
C LYS A 119 8.72 18.59 16.88
N ASN A 120 8.04 18.19 17.96
CA ASN A 120 8.65 17.72 19.21
C ASN A 120 8.97 16.21 19.16
N TYR A 121 9.51 15.65 20.24
CA TYR A 121 9.82 14.22 20.33
C TYR A 121 8.63 13.32 20.02
N PHE A 122 7.44 13.71 20.42
CA PHE A 122 6.22 12.94 20.15
C PHE A 122 5.89 12.89 18.65
N PHE A 123 6.18 13.97 17.90
CA PHE A 123 6.10 13.99 16.44
C PHE A 123 7.08 12.98 15.82
N HIS A 124 8.34 13.01 16.26
CA HIS A 124 9.37 12.12 15.70
C HIS A 124 9.11 10.66 16.06
N PHE A 125 8.68 10.38 17.28
CA PHE A 125 8.24 9.05 17.72
C PHE A 125 7.12 8.51 16.84
N THR A 126 6.06 9.30 16.60
CA THR A 126 4.93 8.91 15.75
C THR A 126 5.35 8.64 14.31
N ASN A 127 6.27 9.44 13.76
CA ASN A 127 6.75 9.21 12.40
C ASN A 127 7.71 8.01 12.30
N LEU A 128 8.49 7.71 13.35
CA LEU A 128 9.27 6.48 13.43
C LEU A 128 8.36 5.24 13.47
N LEU A 129 7.29 5.29 14.27
CA LEU A 129 6.28 4.24 14.29
C LEU A 129 5.62 4.07 12.92
N THR A 130 5.31 5.18 12.23
CA THR A 130 4.81 5.17 10.85
C THR A 130 5.81 4.48 9.89
N ALA A 131 7.11 4.75 10.02
CA ALA A 131 8.15 4.11 9.22
C ALA A 131 8.22 2.60 9.49
N LEU A 132 8.22 2.18 10.76
CA LEU A 132 8.25 0.76 11.15
C LEU A 132 7.05 -0.02 10.61
N ILE A 133 5.86 0.58 10.62
CA ILE A 133 4.65 -0.04 10.06
C ILE A 133 4.74 -0.09 8.54
N PHE A 134 5.10 1.02 7.89
CA PHE A 134 5.08 1.14 6.45
C PHE A 134 6.10 0.22 5.77
N PHE A 135 7.30 0.06 6.35
CA PHE A 135 8.34 -0.85 5.90
C PHE A 135 8.28 -2.23 6.57
N SER A 136 7.14 -2.60 7.17
CA SER A 136 6.97 -3.90 7.81
C SER A 136 7.14 -5.05 6.83
N LEU A 137 7.74 -6.15 7.29
CA LEU A 137 7.81 -7.41 6.56
C LEU A 137 6.46 -8.16 6.55
N ALA A 138 5.42 -7.63 7.19
CA ALA A 138 4.06 -8.16 7.08
C ALA A 138 3.55 -8.23 5.63
N GLN A 139 4.16 -7.48 4.70
CA GLN A 139 3.91 -7.50 3.25
C GLN A 139 5.05 -8.19 2.48
N SER A 140 5.64 -9.25 3.04
CA SER A 140 6.86 -9.90 2.52
C SER A 140 6.77 -10.36 1.07
N GLU A 141 5.60 -10.89 0.62
CA GLU A 141 5.39 -11.23 -0.78
C GLU A 141 5.62 -10.02 -1.69
N ASN A 142 5.17 -8.82 -1.28
CA ASN A 142 5.29 -7.63 -2.10
C ASN A 142 6.74 -7.11 -2.17
N TRP A 143 7.56 -7.37 -1.16
CA TRP A 143 8.99 -7.06 -1.20
C TRP A 143 9.79 -8.03 -2.07
N LEU A 144 9.30 -9.27 -2.28
CA LEU A 144 9.99 -10.33 -2.98
C LEU A 144 9.35 -10.73 -4.33
N TRP A 145 8.37 -9.95 -4.80
CA TRP A 145 7.67 -10.19 -6.05
C TRP A 145 7.60 -8.91 -6.90
N GLY A 146 8.40 -8.86 -7.97
CA GLY A 146 8.55 -7.67 -8.81
C GLY A 146 7.23 -7.16 -9.41
N PHE A 147 6.29 -8.06 -9.72
CA PHE A 147 4.97 -7.68 -10.26
C PHE A 147 4.17 -6.74 -9.34
N GLN A 148 4.50 -6.70 -8.04
CA GLN A 148 3.83 -5.86 -7.05
C GLN A 148 4.22 -4.37 -7.11
N ILE A 149 5.07 -3.96 -8.05
CA ILE A 149 5.29 -2.54 -8.40
C ILE A 149 3.95 -1.79 -8.51
N ALA A 150 2.91 -2.42 -9.06
CA ALA A 150 1.58 -1.85 -9.19
C ALA A 150 1.01 -1.33 -7.87
N LEU A 151 1.14 -2.09 -6.77
CA LEU A 151 0.60 -1.73 -5.46
C LEU A 151 1.38 -0.57 -4.82
N PHE A 152 2.71 -0.58 -4.93
CA PHE A 152 3.55 0.52 -4.45
C PHE A 152 3.31 1.81 -5.25
N LEU A 153 3.14 1.70 -6.57
CA LEU A 153 2.81 2.83 -7.45
C LEU A 153 1.47 3.46 -7.08
N ILE A 154 0.43 2.65 -6.83
CA ILE A 154 -0.88 3.13 -6.40
C ILE A 154 -0.76 3.88 -5.07
N ASN A 155 -0.09 3.30 -4.06
CA ASN A 155 0.09 3.94 -2.77
C ASN A 155 0.84 5.28 -2.92
N PHE A 156 1.92 5.29 -3.72
CA PHE A 156 2.65 6.53 -4.04
C PHE A 156 1.74 7.60 -4.64
N CYS A 157 0.95 7.24 -5.64
CA CYS A 157 0.05 8.16 -6.33
C CYS A 157 -1.03 8.74 -5.40
N VAL A 158 -1.64 7.90 -4.57
CA VAL A 158 -2.67 8.34 -3.61
C VAL A 158 -2.08 9.29 -2.56
N ILE A 159 -0.93 8.95 -1.98
CA ILE A 159 -0.27 9.78 -0.97
C ILE A 159 0.25 11.09 -1.59
N LEU A 160 0.76 11.05 -2.84
CA LEU A 160 1.14 12.25 -3.58
C LEU A 160 -0.06 13.18 -3.78
N SER A 161 -1.22 12.65 -4.18
CA SER A 161 -2.45 13.43 -4.32
C SER A 161 -2.92 14.02 -2.99
N CYS A 162 -2.85 13.25 -1.89
CA CYS A 162 -3.10 13.78 -0.54
C CYS A 162 -2.17 14.95 -0.21
N TRP A 163 -0.87 14.78 -0.48
CA TRP A 163 0.13 15.82 -0.20
C TRP A 163 -0.13 17.10 -1.01
N ILE A 164 -0.49 16.99 -2.30
CA ILE A 164 -0.83 18.13 -3.16
C ILE A 164 -1.98 18.96 -2.55
N PHE A 165 -3.03 18.30 -2.03
CA PHE A 165 -4.13 19.01 -1.38
C PHE A 165 -3.73 19.74 -0.09
N THR A 166 -2.62 19.37 0.55
CA THR A 166 -2.12 20.08 1.74
C THR A 166 -1.34 21.36 1.39
N GLN A 167 -0.96 21.58 0.13
CA GLN A 167 -0.16 22.75 -0.29
C GLN A 167 -1.02 24.04 -0.31
N GLU A 168 -0.80 24.96 0.60
CA GLU A 168 -1.61 26.18 0.73
C GLU A 168 -1.30 27.22 -0.34
N GLU A 169 -0.12 27.18 -0.92
CA GLU A 169 0.40 28.09 -1.95
C GLU A 169 -0.30 27.87 -3.30
N LEU A 170 -0.77 26.66 -3.56
CA LEU A 170 -1.42 26.32 -4.81
C LEU A 170 -2.89 26.78 -4.84
N LYS A 171 -3.33 27.34 -5.96
CA LYS A 171 -4.73 27.68 -6.21
C LYS A 171 -5.59 26.40 -6.22
N PRO A 172 -6.87 26.46 -5.77
CA PRO A 172 -7.75 25.27 -5.73
C PRO A 172 -7.88 24.51 -7.04
N LYS A 173 -8.00 25.23 -8.18
CA LYS A 173 -8.05 24.62 -9.52
C LYS A 173 -6.75 23.87 -9.85
N THR A 174 -5.61 24.47 -9.56
CA THR A 174 -4.28 23.88 -9.80
C THR A 174 -4.09 22.63 -8.96
N LYS A 175 -4.46 22.66 -7.66
CA LYS A 175 -4.41 21.46 -6.80
C LYS A 175 -5.21 20.29 -7.40
N LEU A 176 -6.44 20.58 -7.83
CA LEU A 176 -7.33 19.56 -8.38
C LEU A 176 -6.73 18.94 -9.64
N LEU A 177 -6.25 19.76 -10.59
CA LEU A 177 -5.69 19.28 -11.84
C LEU A 177 -4.41 18.46 -11.61
N ILE A 178 -3.48 18.96 -10.77
CA ILE A 178 -2.22 18.26 -10.50
C ILE A 178 -2.48 16.96 -9.71
N ALA A 179 -3.42 16.95 -8.74
CA ALA A 179 -3.75 15.75 -7.97
C ALA A 179 -4.52 14.71 -8.78
N ALA A 180 -5.22 15.11 -9.85
CA ALA A 180 -5.90 14.19 -10.74
C ALA A 180 -4.93 13.32 -11.55
N ILE A 181 -3.73 13.80 -11.87
CA ILE A 181 -2.74 13.04 -12.65
C ILE A 181 -2.31 11.76 -11.91
N PRO A 182 -1.83 11.80 -10.64
CA PRO A 182 -1.54 10.57 -9.92
C PRO A 182 -2.75 9.66 -9.75
N CYS A 183 -3.97 10.21 -9.56
CA CYS A 183 -5.19 9.39 -9.49
C CYS A 183 -5.47 8.65 -10.80
N LEU A 184 -5.23 9.26 -11.95
CA LEU A 184 -5.31 8.59 -13.26
C LEU A 184 -4.27 7.48 -13.37
N ILE A 185 -3.02 7.75 -12.97
CA ILE A 185 -1.96 6.72 -12.96
C ILE A 185 -2.37 5.55 -12.05
N ALA A 186 -2.86 5.83 -10.83
CA ALA A 186 -3.34 4.81 -9.92
C ALA A 186 -4.48 3.98 -10.54
N SER A 187 -5.47 4.64 -11.18
CA SER A 187 -6.65 4.00 -11.78
C SER A 187 -6.29 2.95 -12.84
N PHE A 188 -5.24 3.21 -13.61
CA PHE A 188 -4.77 2.29 -14.67
C PHE A 188 -3.52 1.52 -14.26
N SER A 189 -3.27 1.41 -12.95
CA SER A 189 -2.24 0.53 -12.38
C SER A 189 -2.82 -0.73 -11.73
N SER A 190 -4.04 -0.68 -11.21
CA SER A 190 -4.89 -1.81 -10.77
C SER A 190 -6.28 -1.28 -10.39
N ALA A 191 -7.27 -2.16 -10.24
CA ALA A 191 -8.64 -1.80 -9.86
C ALA A 191 -8.71 -1.01 -8.53
N GLN A 192 -7.82 -1.31 -7.58
CA GLN A 192 -7.71 -0.58 -6.31
C GLN A 192 -7.40 0.91 -6.51
N GLY A 193 -6.70 1.25 -7.58
CA GLY A 193 -6.38 2.63 -7.90
C GLY A 193 -7.60 3.52 -8.20
N LEU A 194 -8.71 2.96 -8.71
CA LEU A 194 -9.97 3.69 -8.88
C LEU A 194 -10.54 4.20 -7.56
N MET A 195 -10.28 3.50 -6.46
CA MET A 195 -10.73 3.90 -5.12
C MET A 195 -10.09 5.21 -4.65
N SER A 196 -8.98 5.64 -5.25
CA SER A 196 -8.32 6.91 -4.94
C SER A 196 -9.25 8.11 -5.10
N TRP A 197 -10.10 8.13 -6.12
CA TRP A 197 -11.03 9.23 -6.39
C TRP A 197 -12.04 9.43 -5.25
N LEU A 198 -12.63 8.34 -4.76
CA LEU A 198 -13.59 8.37 -3.65
C LEU A 198 -12.89 8.65 -2.31
N ALA A 199 -11.75 8.02 -2.10
CA ALA A 199 -10.99 8.16 -0.87
C ALA A 199 -10.47 9.59 -0.64
N LEU A 200 -10.16 10.33 -1.70
CA LEU A 200 -9.63 11.68 -1.62
C LEU A 200 -10.69 12.77 -1.41
N ILE A 201 -11.98 12.44 -1.37
CA ILE A 201 -13.06 13.41 -1.13
C ILE A 201 -12.79 14.32 0.09
N PRO A 202 -12.38 13.82 1.27
CA PRO A 202 -12.05 14.67 2.41
C PRO A 202 -10.92 15.67 2.08
N SER A 203 -9.86 15.23 1.41
CA SER A 203 -8.73 16.07 1.01
C SER A 203 -9.13 17.13 -0.03
N VAL A 204 -9.94 16.76 -1.04
CA VAL A 204 -10.50 17.69 -2.04
C VAL A 204 -11.34 18.75 -1.35
N TRP A 205 -12.26 18.34 -0.47
CA TRP A 205 -13.18 19.24 0.24
C TRP A 205 -12.45 20.24 1.13
N MET A 206 -11.42 19.80 1.85
CA MET A 206 -10.65 20.66 2.76
C MET A 206 -9.56 21.43 2.04
N GLY A 207 -8.94 20.86 1.01
CA GLY A 207 -7.92 21.52 0.19
C GLY A 207 -8.47 22.70 -0.64
N THR A 208 -9.78 22.73 -0.89
CA THR A 208 -10.48 23.79 -1.65
C THR A 208 -11.32 24.73 -0.76
N ILE A 209 -11.19 24.67 0.56
CA ILE A 209 -12.05 25.37 1.53
C ILE A 209 -12.05 26.90 1.36
N LYS A 210 -10.98 27.47 0.85
CA LYS A 210 -10.87 28.91 0.61
C LYS A 210 -11.66 29.40 -0.63
N SER A 211 -12.26 28.49 -1.39
CA SER A 211 -12.98 28.82 -2.61
C SER A 211 -14.48 28.79 -2.40
N ASN A 212 -15.18 29.84 -2.84
CA ASN A 212 -16.65 29.85 -2.93
C ASN A 212 -17.19 28.77 -3.89
N SER A 213 -16.34 28.28 -4.78
CA SER A 213 -16.64 27.24 -5.78
C SER A 213 -16.33 25.82 -5.30
N ARG A 214 -16.18 25.57 -4.00
CA ARG A 214 -15.81 24.25 -3.43
C ARG A 214 -16.69 23.10 -3.93
N LYS A 215 -18.02 23.32 -4.00
CA LYS A 215 -18.95 22.31 -4.55
C LYS A 215 -18.65 22.01 -6.02
N LYS A 216 -18.33 23.04 -6.83
CA LYS A 216 -17.94 22.86 -8.23
C LYS A 216 -16.69 22.01 -8.39
N TYR A 217 -15.67 22.20 -7.54
CA TYR A 217 -14.46 21.39 -7.57
C TYR A 217 -14.73 19.93 -7.17
N LEU A 218 -15.61 19.70 -6.20
CA LEU A 218 -16.02 18.35 -5.83
C LEU A 218 -16.78 17.66 -6.98
N VAL A 219 -17.72 18.38 -7.61
CA VAL A 219 -18.45 17.86 -8.78
C VAL A 219 -17.48 17.53 -9.93
N LEU A 220 -16.53 18.43 -10.22
CA LEU A 220 -15.52 18.17 -11.25
C LEU A 220 -14.66 16.92 -10.90
N TRP A 221 -14.29 16.75 -9.63
CA TRP A 221 -13.56 15.58 -9.16
C TRP A 221 -14.35 14.27 -9.37
N LEU A 222 -15.65 14.29 -9.07
CA LEU A 222 -16.54 13.14 -9.28
C LEU A 222 -16.78 12.87 -10.78
N ILE A 223 -16.81 13.90 -11.63
CA ILE A 223 -16.86 13.73 -13.09
C ILE A 223 -15.60 13.03 -13.59
N LEU A 224 -14.40 13.44 -13.13
CA LEU A 224 -13.15 12.79 -13.48
C LEU A 224 -13.11 11.32 -13.03
N PHE A 225 -13.63 11.03 -11.84
CA PHE A 225 -13.83 9.65 -11.37
C PHE A 225 -14.74 8.85 -12.31
N LEU A 226 -15.88 9.41 -12.67
CA LEU A 226 -16.85 8.75 -13.57
C LEU A 226 -16.22 8.46 -14.94
N ILE A 227 -15.53 9.44 -15.53
CA ILE A 227 -14.83 9.27 -16.80
C ILE A 227 -13.77 8.16 -16.68
N SER A 228 -12.94 8.18 -15.61
CA SER A 228 -11.91 7.16 -15.37
C SER A 228 -12.54 5.77 -15.24
N SER A 229 -13.66 5.65 -14.53
CA SER A 229 -14.39 4.39 -14.36
C SER A 229 -15.00 3.89 -15.66
N LEU A 230 -15.58 4.77 -16.48
CA LEU A 230 -16.11 4.43 -17.80
C LEU A 230 -15.00 3.93 -18.73
N VAL A 231 -13.87 4.64 -18.79
CA VAL A 231 -12.72 4.22 -19.60
C VAL A 231 -12.15 2.89 -19.08
N TYR A 232 -12.09 2.70 -17.77
CA TYR A 232 -11.63 1.45 -17.16
C TYR A 232 -12.52 0.26 -17.56
N SER A 233 -13.83 0.45 -17.67
CA SER A 233 -14.81 -0.60 -17.97
C SER A 233 -14.93 -0.96 -19.46
N ILE A 234 -14.28 -0.23 -20.38
CA ILE A 234 -14.30 -0.56 -21.81
C ILE A 234 -13.79 -1.98 -22.04
N GLY A 235 -14.61 -2.87 -22.62
CA GLY A 235 -14.25 -4.27 -22.87
C GLY A 235 -13.96 -5.09 -21.60
N TYR A 236 -14.50 -4.69 -20.44
CA TYR A 236 -14.39 -5.45 -19.21
C TYR A 236 -15.34 -6.65 -19.26
N THR A 237 -14.79 -7.83 -19.24
CA THR A 237 -15.52 -9.10 -19.16
C THR A 237 -15.13 -9.78 -17.87
N GLN A 238 -16.09 -10.13 -17.05
CA GLN A 238 -15.86 -10.90 -15.83
C GLN A 238 -16.50 -12.27 -15.99
N GLU A 239 -15.71 -13.32 -15.76
CA GLU A 239 -16.29 -14.66 -15.68
C GLU A 239 -17.18 -14.78 -14.44
N PRO A 240 -18.36 -15.38 -14.59
CA PRO A 240 -19.26 -15.58 -13.45
C PRO A 240 -18.61 -16.54 -12.46
N LYS A 241 -18.46 -16.10 -11.22
CA LYS A 241 -17.97 -16.96 -10.13
C LYS A 241 -19.11 -17.85 -9.64
N THR A 242 -18.92 -19.16 -9.70
CA THR A 242 -19.80 -20.12 -9.03
C THR A 242 -19.39 -20.24 -7.55
N ILE A 243 -20.13 -19.59 -6.68
CA ILE A 243 -19.86 -19.65 -5.23
C ILE A 243 -20.88 -20.58 -4.59
N ASN A 244 -20.42 -21.75 -4.14
CA ASN A 244 -21.23 -22.79 -3.50
C ASN A 244 -21.40 -22.54 -1.98
N LEU A 245 -21.74 -21.32 -1.58
CA LEU A 245 -22.02 -20.96 -0.20
C LEU A 245 -23.46 -20.41 -0.09
N GLU A 246 -24.12 -20.70 1.01
CA GLU A 246 -25.41 -20.10 1.34
C GLU A 246 -25.28 -18.57 1.53
N PRO A 247 -26.32 -17.77 1.22
CA PRO A 247 -26.23 -16.31 1.27
C PRO A 247 -25.74 -15.75 2.61
N LEU A 248 -26.18 -16.35 3.73
CA LEU A 248 -25.77 -15.91 5.07
C LEU A 248 -24.30 -16.28 5.36
N GLU A 249 -23.85 -17.44 4.92
CA GLU A 249 -22.47 -17.91 5.03
C GLU A 249 -21.52 -17.02 4.21
N ARG A 250 -21.93 -16.63 2.99
CA ARG A 250 -21.20 -15.64 2.14
C ARG A 250 -20.99 -14.34 2.88
N LEU A 251 -22.04 -13.82 3.52
CA LEU A 251 -21.95 -12.56 4.26
C LEU A 251 -20.95 -12.66 5.40
N PHE A 252 -21.06 -13.70 6.24
CA PHE A 252 -20.13 -13.88 7.37
C PHE A 252 -18.69 -14.11 6.90
N THR A 253 -18.49 -14.92 5.86
CA THR A 253 -17.16 -15.16 5.29
C THR A 253 -16.55 -13.86 4.77
N ALA A 254 -17.31 -13.03 4.05
CA ALA A 254 -16.86 -11.73 3.56
C ALA A 254 -16.53 -10.75 4.70
N VAL A 255 -17.39 -10.67 5.74
CA VAL A 255 -17.14 -9.82 6.90
C VAL A 255 -15.88 -10.27 7.65
N TYR A 256 -15.72 -11.57 7.88
CA TYR A 256 -14.53 -12.10 8.55
C TYR A 256 -13.26 -11.93 7.70
N PHE A 257 -13.36 -12.12 6.38
CA PHE A 257 -12.27 -11.83 5.46
C PHE A 257 -11.83 -10.36 5.58
N PHE A 258 -12.77 -9.43 5.49
CA PHE A 258 -12.51 -8.00 5.61
C PHE A 258 -11.82 -7.65 6.94
N LEU A 259 -12.33 -8.14 8.06
CA LEU A 259 -11.76 -7.86 9.39
C LEU A 259 -10.35 -8.47 9.53
N ASN A 260 -10.18 -9.70 9.05
CA ASN A 260 -8.89 -10.36 9.01
C ASN A 260 -7.87 -9.56 8.17
N LEU A 261 -8.29 -9.06 6.99
CA LEU A 261 -7.45 -8.27 6.11
C LEU A 261 -6.99 -6.95 6.75
N ILE A 262 -7.87 -6.27 7.48
CA ILE A 262 -7.53 -5.05 8.23
C ILE A 262 -6.48 -5.33 9.31
N ALA A 263 -6.55 -6.48 9.97
CA ALA A 263 -5.64 -6.85 11.05
C ALA A 263 -4.38 -7.60 10.57
N ALA A 264 -4.38 -8.13 9.35
CA ALA A 264 -3.30 -8.96 8.78
C ALA A 264 -1.89 -8.34 8.92
N PRO A 265 -1.70 -7.00 8.84
CA PRO A 265 -0.40 -6.41 9.11
C PRO A 265 0.15 -6.65 10.51
N LEU A 266 -0.71 -6.90 11.51
CA LEU A 266 -0.34 -6.96 12.93
C LEU A 266 -0.36 -8.35 13.52
N THR A 267 -1.10 -9.31 12.93
CA THR A 267 -1.27 -10.64 13.52
C THR A 267 -1.41 -11.73 12.46
N SER A 268 -0.96 -12.94 12.83
CA SER A 268 -1.18 -14.17 12.08
C SER A 268 -2.21 -15.09 12.75
N SER A 269 -2.79 -14.70 13.88
CA SER A 269 -3.79 -15.47 14.60
C SER A 269 -5.18 -15.26 14.03
N TYR A 270 -5.79 -16.29 13.45
CA TYR A 270 -7.10 -16.23 12.79
C TYR A 270 -8.25 -15.79 13.72
N GLY A 271 -8.24 -16.22 14.98
CA GLY A 271 -9.27 -15.86 15.95
C GLY A 271 -9.11 -14.40 16.44
N PHE A 272 -7.89 -13.99 16.76
CA PHE A 272 -7.60 -12.68 17.30
C PHE A 272 -7.69 -11.57 16.25
N SER A 273 -7.40 -11.89 14.97
CA SER A 273 -7.43 -10.91 13.87
C SER A 273 -8.79 -10.23 13.69
N ARG A 274 -9.89 -10.97 13.82
CA ARG A 274 -11.25 -10.40 13.69
C ARG A 274 -11.51 -9.31 14.72
N TRP A 275 -11.16 -9.56 15.99
CA TRP A 275 -11.31 -8.60 17.07
C TRP A 275 -10.41 -7.39 16.88
N MET A 276 -9.16 -7.63 16.47
CA MET A 276 -8.22 -6.53 16.18
C MET A 276 -8.70 -5.68 15.00
N GLY A 277 -9.21 -6.29 13.93
CA GLY A 277 -9.80 -5.59 12.79
C GLY A 277 -10.98 -4.72 13.22
N LEU A 278 -11.89 -5.23 14.05
CA LEU A 278 -12.99 -4.46 14.65
C LEU A 278 -12.46 -3.26 15.46
N ILE A 279 -11.47 -3.46 16.33
CA ILE A 279 -10.89 -2.40 17.14
C ILE A 279 -10.31 -1.30 16.24
N ILE A 280 -9.57 -1.64 15.19
CA ILE A 280 -8.98 -0.65 14.26
C ILE A 280 -10.08 0.15 13.57
N ILE A 281 -11.13 -0.51 13.04
CA ILE A 281 -12.26 0.16 12.37
C ILE A 281 -13.02 1.06 13.34
N PHE A 282 -13.34 0.60 14.56
CA PHE A 282 -14.02 1.41 15.55
C PHE A 282 -13.21 2.63 15.98
N ASN A 283 -11.88 2.49 16.12
CA ASN A 283 -11.00 3.64 16.38
C ASN A 283 -11.07 4.66 15.24
N PHE A 284 -10.99 4.21 13.98
CA PHE A 284 -11.06 5.10 12.82
C PHE A 284 -12.40 5.83 12.74
N ILE A 285 -13.51 5.12 12.94
CA ILE A 285 -14.86 5.70 12.96
C ILE A 285 -15.03 6.66 14.15
N GLY A 286 -14.57 6.27 15.34
CA GLY A 286 -14.63 7.11 16.54
C GLY A 286 -13.87 8.43 16.39
N LEU A 287 -12.67 8.38 15.78
CA LEU A 287 -11.91 9.59 15.46
C LEU A 287 -12.64 10.46 14.41
N GLY A 288 -13.29 9.84 13.43
CA GLY A 288 -14.14 10.54 12.46
C GLY A 288 -15.31 11.24 13.14
N TYR A 289 -15.99 10.55 14.02
CA TYR A 289 -17.10 11.10 14.80
C TYR A 289 -16.66 12.26 15.70
N TYR A 290 -15.54 12.11 16.42
CA TYR A 290 -14.94 13.17 17.20
C TYR A 290 -14.63 14.42 16.38
N CYS A 291 -13.99 14.25 15.22
CA CYS A 291 -13.70 15.36 14.32
C CYS A 291 -14.99 16.01 13.76
N PHE A 292 -16.01 15.20 13.48
CA PHE A 292 -17.31 15.70 13.01
C PHE A 292 -18.02 16.58 14.06
N ILE A 293 -18.05 16.14 15.33
CA ILE A 293 -18.64 16.95 16.42
C ILE A 293 -17.84 18.24 16.60
N SER A 294 -16.51 18.15 16.61
CA SER A 294 -15.61 19.28 16.85
C SER A 294 -15.53 20.26 15.66
N ARG A 295 -16.21 20.00 14.54
CA ARG A 295 -16.06 20.76 13.29
C ARG A 295 -16.43 22.25 13.39
N LYS A 296 -17.35 22.63 14.30
CA LYS A 296 -17.75 24.02 14.50
C LYS A 296 -16.75 24.81 15.33
N SER A 297 -16.20 24.18 16.38
CA SER A 297 -15.26 24.78 17.34
C SER A 297 -13.80 24.73 16.86
N GLN A 298 -13.43 23.71 16.05
CA GLN A 298 -12.04 23.43 15.71
C GLN A 298 -11.82 23.19 14.20
N LYS A 299 -12.04 24.23 13.38
CA LYS A 299 -11.88 24.15 11.92
C LYS A 299 -10.48 23.67 11.47
N ASN A 300 -9.44 24.06 12.21
CA ASN A 300 -8.05 23.67 11.91
C ASN A 300 -7.82 22.17 12.16
N LEU A 301 -8.51 21.55 13.14
CA LEU A 301 -8.42 20.11 13.39
C LEU A 301 -8.84 19.31 12.17
N ILE A 302 -10.02 19.62 11.62
CA ILE A 302 -10.55 18.87 10.46
C ILE A 302 -9.62 19.01 9.27
N LYS A 303 -9.06 20.21 9.05
CA LYS A 303 -8.09 20.44 7.97
C LYS A 303 -6.84 19.56 8.15
N SER A 304 -6.30 19.48 9.38
CA SER A 304 -5.15 18.62 9.67
C SER A 304 -5.46 17.13 9.56
N CYS A 305 -6.68 16.71 9.93
CA CYS A 305 -7.09 15.32 9.87
C CYS A 305 -7.49 14.85 8.46
N SER A 306 -7.89 15.77 7.55
CA SER A 306 -8.46 15.40 6.25
C SER A 306 -7.57 14.50 5.37
N PRO A 307 -6.24 14.69 5.23
CA PRO A 307 -5.42 13.78 4.44
C PRO A 307 -5.34 12.39 5.05
N TRP A 308 -5.34 12.28 6.39
CA TRP A 308 -5.31 11.01 7.09
C TRP A 308 -6.64 10.26 6.98
N PHE A 309 -7.78 10.97 6.98
CA PHE A 309 -9.06 10.36 6.63
C PHE A 309 -9.08 9.87 5.20
N SER A 310 -8.53 10.62 4.25
CA SER A 310 -8.42 10.17 2.86
C SER A 310 -7.58 8.88 2.74
N ILE A 311 -6.44 8.82 3.43
CA ILE A 311 -5.55 7.64 3.44
C ILE A 311 -6.26 6.43 4.08
N GLY A 312 -6.93 6.61 5.22
CA GLY A 312 -7.67 5.54 5.89
C GLY A 312 -8.88 5.05 5.08
N ILE A 313 -9.65 5.96 4.46
CA ILE A 313 -10.76 5.61 3.57
C ILE A 313 -10.24 4.83 2.35
N PHE A 314 -9.11 5.25 1.77
CA PHE A 314 -8.48 4.50 0.67
C PHE A 314 -8.18 3.05 1.08
N SER A 315 -7.56 2.86 2.23
CA SER A 315 -7.27 1.53 2.77
C SER A 315 -8.52 0.68 2.96
N ILE A 316 -9.59 1.26 3.52
CA ILE A 316 -10.89 0.57 3.72
C ILE A 316 -11.50 0.19 2.38
N LEU A 317 -11.57 1.10 1.40
CA LEU A 317 -12.13 0.84 0.09
C LEU A 317 -11.35 -0.23 -0.67
N CYS A 318 -10.01 -0.21 -0.60
CA CYS A 318 -9.19 -1.28 -1.16
C CYS A 318 -9.45 -2.63 -0.49
N SER A 319 -9.57 -2.64 0.84
CA SER A 319 -9.86 -3.87 1.60
C SER A 319 -11.25 -4.43 1.26
N ILE A 320 -12.25 -3.57 1.06
CA ILE A 320 -13.59 -3.99 0.58
C ILE A 320 -13.47 -4.60 -0.82
N LEU A 321 -12.76 -3.94 -1.74
CA LEU A 321 -12.61 -4.42 -3.11
C LEU A 321 -11.87 -5.78 -3.16
N ILE A 322 -10.81 -5.94 -2.38
CA ILE A 322 -10.09 -7.21 -2.23
C ILE A 322 -11.00 -8.29 -1.65
N THR A 323 -11.78 -7.96 -0.62
CA THR A 323 -12.76 -8.86 -0.02
C THR A 323 -13.74 -9.36 -1.06
N LEU A 324 -14.38 -8.47 -1.81
CA LEU A 324 -15.35 -8.84 -2.88
C LEU A 324 -14.73 -9.72 -3.96
N GLY A 325 -13.43 -9.57 -4.21
CA GLY A 325 -12.71 -10.37 -5.18
C GLY A 325 -12.20 -11.72 -4.67
N ARG A 326 -12.07 -11.93 -3.34
CA ARG A 326 -11.27 -13.04 -2.78
C ARG A 326 -11.90 -13.76 -1.56
N TYR A 327 -13.04 -13.34 -1.03
CA TYR A 327 -13.63 -13.99 0.16
C TYR A 327 -14.01 -15.45 -0.06
N ASP A 328 -14.23 -15.87 -1.31
CA ASP A 328 -14.49 -17.23 -1.75
C ASP A 328 -13.34 -18.22 -1.45
N TYR A 329 -12.09 -17.73 -1.29
CA TYR A 329 -10.97 -18.55 -0.82
C TYR A 329 -10.98 -18.81 0.69
N GLY A 330 -12.01 -18.34 1.41
CA GLY A 330 -12.14 -18.47 2.86
C GLY A 330 -11.55 -17.31 3.65
N SER A 331 -12.12 -17.05 4.84
CA SER A 331 -11.78 -15.85 5.62
C SER A 331 -10.32 -15.80 6.10
N ASN A 332 -9.65 -16.94 6.24
CA ASN A 332 -8.26 -17.00 6.71
C ASN A 332 -7.25 -16.62 5.64
N TYR A 333 -7.60 -16.80 4.37
CA TYR A 333 -6.74 -16.42 3.25
C TYR A 333 -6.32 -14.94 3.27
N ALA A 334 -7.14 -14.07 3.87
CA ALA A 334 -6.78 -12.67 4.08
C ALA A 334 -5.54 -12.46 4.96
N ILE A 335 -5.20 -13.42 5.82
CA ILE A 335 -4.02 -13.39 6.70
C ILE A 335 -2.83 -14.09 6.06
N ASP A 336 -3.09 -15.16 5.32
CA ASP A 336 -2.07 -16.01 4.71
C ASP A 336 -1.44 -15.33 3.49
N ALA A 337 -2.24 -14.58 2.71
CA ALA A 337 -1.77 -13.86 1.54
C ALA A 337 -1.23 -12.47 1.91
N SER A 338 0.05 -12.39 2.25
CA SER A 338 0.70 -11.15 2.73
C SER A 338 0.70 -10.01 1.70
N ARG A 339 0.50 -10.32 0.41
CA ARG A 339 0.39 -9.33 -0.68
C ARG A 339 -0.78 -8.36 -0.53
N TYR A 340 -1.82 -8.71 0.21
CA TYR A 340 -2.96 -7.82 0.43
C TYR A 340 -2.74 -6.79 1.54
N THR A 341 -1.70 -6.94 2.36
CA THR A 341 -1.44 -6.07 3.52
C THR A 341 -0.93 -4.68 3.14
N THR A 342 -0.38 -4.48 1.95
CA THR A 342 0.21 -3.20 1.52
C THR A 342 -0.76 -2.03 1.58
N HIS A 343 -2.04 -2.26 1.31
CA HIS A 343 -3.06 -1.21 1.45
C HIS A 343 -3.61 -1.14 2.87
N SER A 344 -3.77 -2.26 3.58
CA SER A 344 -4.33 -2.27 4.95
C SER A 344 -3.39 -1.63 5.99
N LEU A 345 -2.07 -1.66 5.77
CA LEU A 345 -1.08 -0.89 6.57
C LEU A 345 -1.42 0.60 6.64
N LEU A 346 -1.96 1.19 5.58
CA LEU A 346 -2.28 2.61 5.52
C LEU A 346 -3.39 3.02 6.48
N LEU A 347 -4.33 2.11 6.80
CA LEU A 347 -5.37 2.40 7.79
C LEU A 347 -4.76 2.53 9.20
N ILE A 348 -3.84 1.63 9.55
CA ILE A 348 -3.14 1.67 10.84
C ILE A 348 -2.36 2.96 10.98
N ILE A 349 -1.62 3.34 9.93
CA ILE A 349 -0.89 4.62 9.86
C ILE A 349 -1.84 5.80 10.03
N ALA A 350 -2.98 5.80 9.32
CA ALA A 350 -3.97 6.87 9.42
C ALA A 350 -4.52 7.00 10.85
N VAL A 351 -4.86 5.89 11.52
CA VAL A 351 -5.34 5.88 12.90
C VAL A 351 -4.27 6.46 13.86
N ILE A 352 -3.02 6.04 13.72
CA ILE A 352 -1.91 6.53 14.56
C ILE A 352 -1.72 8.04 14.38
N GLN A 353 -1.70 8.54 13.15
CA GLN A 353 -1.53 9.95 12.86
C GLN A 353 -2.74 10.79 13.30
N LEU A 354 -3.95 10.26 13.18
CA LEU A 354 -5.17 10.92 13.68
C LEU A 354 -5.14 11.04 15.20
N TRP A 355 -4.77 9.97 15.93
CA TRP A 355 -4.59 10.04 17.38
C TRP A 355 -3.51 11.04 17.76
N PHE A 356 -2.38 11.06 17.06
CA PHE A 356 -1.32 12.04 17.29
C PHE A 356 -1.84 13.48 17.18
N ILE A 357 -2.62 13.80 16.12
CA ILE A 357 -3.19 15.14 15.90
C ILE A 357 -4.17 15.49 17.03
N VAL A 358 -5.06 14.57 17.39
CA VAL A 358 -6.07 14.77 18.44
C VAL A 358 -5.41 14.98 19.80
N LEU A 359 -4.45 14.12 20.18
CA LEU A 359 -3.76 14.23 21.47
C LEU A 359 -2.93 15.52 21.61
N ASN A 360 -2.33 16.00 20.52
CA ASN A 360 -1.60 17.28 20.54
C ASN A 360 -2.50 18.50 20.75
N GLN A 361 -3.82 18.37 20.53
CA GLN A 361 -4.75 19.46 20.86
C GLN A 361 -5.12 19.47 22.35
N PHE A 362 -5.27 18.33 22.97
CA PHE A 362 -5.57 18.24 24.42
C PHE A 362 -4.43 18.74 25.30
N THR A 363 -3.19 18.69 24.85
CA THR A 363 -2.03 19.16 25.64
C THR A 363 -1.90 20.69 25.75
N SER A 364 -2.66 21.46 24.93
CA SER A 364 -2.80 22.91 25.09
C SER A 364 -3.77 23.29 26.23
N LEU A 365 -4.57 22.36 26.69
CA LEU A 365 -5.48 22.45 27.83
C LEU A 365 -4.82 21.66 28.95
N SER A 366 -4.19 22.25 29.93
CA SER A 366 -3.55 21.78 31.18
C SER A 366 -3.87 20.34 31.67
N PHE A 367 -4.07 19.37 30.76
CA PHE A 367 -4.41 17.99 31.09
C PHE A 367 -3.15 17.12 31.26
N ASN A 368 -3.17 16.32 32.32
CA ASN A 368 -2.14 15.39 32.78
C ASN A 368 -1.53 14.50 31.65
N TYR A 369 -0.27 14.04 31.87
CA TYR A 369 0.55 13.21 30.98
C TYR A 369 -0.07 11.85 30.58
N HIS A 370 -1.17 11.42 31.18
CA HIS A 370 -1.80 10.11 30.99
C HIS A 370 -2.14 9.73 29.54
N PRO A 371 -2.73 10.59 28.68
CA PRO A 371 -3.11 10.16 27.32
C PRO A 371 -1.91 9.86 26.42
N LYS A 372 -0.80 10.59 26.60
CA LYS A 372 0.43 10.33 25.82
C LYS A 372 1.12 9.05 26.28
N LEU A 373 1.04 8.74 27.57
CA LEU A 373 1.58 7.49 28.12
C LEU A 373 0.81 6.28 27.55
N ILE A 374 -0.51 6.36 27.49
CA ILE A 374 -1.36 5.32 26.90
C ILE A 374 -1.01 5.15 25.41
N TYR A 375 -0.87 6.25 24.67
CA TYR A 375 -0.46 6.19 23.27
C TYR A 375 0.90 5.52 23.10
N SER A 376 1.90 5.87 23.92
CA SER A 376 3.23 5.26 23.88
C SER A 376 3.19 3.77 24.22
N PHE A 377 2.37 3.36 25.20
CA PHE A 377 2.17 1.96 25.56
C PHE A 377 1.55 1.15 24.42
N ILE A 378 0.46 1.66 23.81
CA ILE A 378 -0.17 1.02 22.63
C ILE A 378 0.82 0.93 21.48
N SER A 379 1.60 2.00 21.24
CA SER A 379 2.64 2.00 20.22
C SER A 379 3.72 0.94 20.46
N GLY A 380 4.10 0.71 21.71
CA GLY A 380 5.01 -0.38 22.10
C GLY A 380 4.43 -1.76 21.75
N ILE A 381 3.15 -1.98 22.04
CA ILE A 381 2.45 -3.23 21.64
C ILE A 381 2.48 -3.39 20.11
N LEU A 382 2.18 -2.33 19.36
CA LEU A 382 2.22 -2.39 17.89
C LEU A 382 3.60 -2.75 17.36
N VAL A 383 4.67 -2.19 17.93
CA VAL A 383 6.05 -2.55 17.56
C VAL A 383 6.33 -4.03 17.84
N CYS A 384 5.91 -4.56 18.98
CA CYS A 384 6.06 -5.99 19.29
C CYS A 384 5.31 -6.88 18.29
N LEU A 385 4.06 -6.52 17.92
CA LEU A 385 3.28 -7.26 16.95
C LEU A 385 3.93 -7.26 15.57
N ILE A 386 4.47 -6.11 15.13
CA ILE A 386 5.22 -5.99 13.87
C ILE A 386 6.49 -6.85 13.89
N ALA A 387 7.21 -6.88 15.02
CA ALA A 387 8.41 -7.71 15.17
C ALA A 387 8.08 -9.20 15.02
N VAL A 388 7.05 -9.69 15.72
CA VAL A 388 6.57 -11.07 15.60
C VAL A 388 6.15 -11.41 14.16
N LYS A 389 5.42 -10.50 13.51
CA LYS A 389 5.00 -10.68 12.11
C LYS A 389 6.20 -10.72 11.18
N SER A 390 7.25 -9.92 11.46
CA SER A 390 8.48 -9.90 10.67
C SER A 390 9.28 -11.19 10.81
N GLU A 391 9.34 -11.79 12.00
CA GLU A 391 9.98 -13.10 12.21
C GLU A 391 9.28 -14.20 11.42
N ILE A 392 7.94 -14.23 11.43
CA ILE A 392 7.15 -15.17 10.64
C ILE A 392 7.42 -14.99 9.14
N ALA A 393 7.47 -13.75 8.67
CA ALA A 393 7.75 -13.44 7.27
C ALA A 393 9.16 -13.86 6.84
N ILE A 394 10.16 -13.70 7.72
CA ILE A 394 11.54 -14.17 7.47
C ILE A 394 11.58 -15.69 7.39
N ALA A 395 10.91 -16.40 8.30
CA ALA A 395 10.85 -17.84 8.28
C ALA A 395 10.18 -18.39 7.01
N GLN A 396 9.08 -17.78 6.56
CA GLN A 396 8.43 -18.10 5.29
C GLN A 396 9.35 -17.85 4.09
N ALA A 397 9.98 -16.67 4.03
CA ALA A 397 10.91 -16.33 2.95
C ALA A 397 12.10 -17.30 2.90
N GLN A 398 12.59 -17.77 4.04
CA GLN A 398 13.66 -18.75 4.11
C GLN A 398 13.24 -20.13 3.57
N THR A 399 12.00 -20.55 3.87
CA THR A 399 11.42 -21.80 3.32
C THR A 399 11.27 -21.73 1.80
N ASP A 400 10.82 -20.58 1.28
CA ASP A 400 10.60 -20.38 -0.15
C ASP A 400 11.87 -20.16 -0.95
N LEU A 401 12.95 -19.68 -0.29
CA LEU A 401 14.22 -19.33 -0.94
C LEU A 401 14.81 -20.53 -1.69
N MET A 402 14.84 -21.70 -1.10
CA MET A 402 15.41 -22.91 -1.74
C MET A 402 14.66 -23.27 -3.02
N ASN A 403 13.35 -23.12 -3.04
CA ASN A 403 12.54 -23.41 -4.21
C ASN A 403 12.79 -22.38 -5.34
N LYS A 404 12.91 -21.10 -4.97
CA LYS A 404 13.19 -20.00 -5.91
C LYS A 404 14.61 -20.11 -6.49
N GLN A 405 15.59 -20.48 -5.67
CA GLN A 405 16.99 -20.69 -6.12
C GLN A 405 17.13 -21.87 -7.09
N ARG A 406 16.36 -22.95 -6.89
CA ARG A 406 16.32 -24.05 -7.88
C ARG A 406 15.80 -23.57 -9.23
N GLY A 407 14.83 -22.65 -9.25
CA GLY A 407 14.35 -22.02 -10.46
C GLY A 407 15.43 -21.14 -11.13
N GLU A 408 16.19 -20.36 -10.35
CA GLU A 408 17.30 -19.53 -10.83
C GLU A 408 18.39 -20.39 -11.48
N THR A 409 18.82 -21.46 -10.82
CA THR A 409 19.79 -22.42 -11.38
C THR A 409 19.26 -23.06 -12.67
N CYS A 410 17.97 -23.35 -12.76
CA CYS A 410 17.38 -23.93 -13.97
C CYS A 410 17.42 -22.94 -15.15
N LEU A 411 17.15 -21.65 -14.90
CA LEU A 411 17.23 -20.61 -15.93
C LEU A 411 18.69 -20.35 -16.35
N GLU A 412 19.64 -20.37 -15.43
CA GLU A 412 21.07 -20.23 -15.73
C GLU A 412 21.57 -21.39 -16.60
N LEU A 413 21.16 -22.63 -16.30
CA LEU A 413 21.47 -23.80 -17.12
C LEU A 413 20.89 -23.69 -18.54
N ILE A 414 19.66 -23.18 -18.70
CA ILE A 414 19.04 -22.92 -19.99
C ILE A 414 19.86 -21.91 -20.80
N ASN A 415 20.26 -20.82 -20.17
CA ASN A 415 21.08 -19.79 -20.83
C ASN A 415 22.48 -20.29 -21.17
N TYR A 416 23.08 -21.14 -20.32
CA TYR A 416 24.42 -21.71 -20.54
C TYR A 416 24.46 -22.68 -21.73
N PHE A 417 23.42 -23.54 -21.83
CA PHE A 417 23.43 -24.55 -22.89
C PHE A 417 22.99 -24.01 -24.24
N ASN A 418 22.40 -22.81 -24.32
CA ASN A 418 21.92 -22.13 -25.54
C ASN A 418 21.57 -23.10 -26.71
N ASP A 419 21.25 -24.35 -26.31
CA ASP A 419 21.06 -25.48 -27.20
C ASP A 419 19.54 -25.72 -27.29
N SER A 420 18.97 -25.23 -28.38
CA SER A 420 17.57 -25.48 -28.73
C SER A 420 17.18 -26.97 -28.68
N ASN A 421 18.15 -27.89 -28.71
CA ASN A 421 17.92 -29.33 -28.61
C ASN A 421 17.69 -29.83 -27.20
N PHE A 422 18.31 -29.24 -26.17
CA PHE A 422 18.03 -29.60 -24.76
C PHE A 422 16.59 -29.26 -24.35
N PHE A 423 16.07 -28.14 -24.81
CA PHE A 423 14.67 -27.74 -24.59
C PHE A 423 13.70 -28.64 -25.34
N LYS A 424 14.03 -29.06 -26.57
CA LYS A 424 13.20 -29.97 -27.38
C LYS A 424 13.14 -31.37 -26.78
N SER A 425 14.23 -31.82 -26.11
CA SER A 425 14.30 -33.17 -25.54
C SER A 425 13.81 -33.29 -24.09
N ASN A 426 13.75 -32.19 -23.32
CA ASN A 426 13.39 -32.20 -21.91
C ASN A 426 12.55 -31.00 -21.41
N PRO A 427 11.53 -30.52 -22.18
CA PRO A 427 10.77 -29.33 -21.79
C PRO A 427 10.05 -29.53 -20.46
N GLU A 428 9.61 -30.74 -20.16
CA GLU A 428 8.83 -31.05 -18.98
C GLU A 428 9.66 -31.10 -17.68
N ARG A 429 10.96 -31.40 -17.73
CA ARG A 429 11.77 -31.57 -16.50
C ARG A 429 12.12 -30.27 -15.81
N CYS A 430 12.38 -29.19 -16.53
CA CYS A 430 12.58 -27.87 -15.95
C CYS A 430 11.26 -27.16 -15.64
N LEU A 431 10.29 -27.20 -16.55
CA LEU A 431 8.95 -26.66 -16.34
C LEU A 431 8.17 -27.44 -15.28
N LEU A 432 8.24 -28.79 -15.23
CA LEU A 432 7.63 -29.61 -14.18
C LEU A 432 8.32 -29.41 -12.80
N ARG A 433 9.61 -29.13 -12.74
CA ARG A 433 10.24 -28.73 -11.47
C ARG A 433 9.86 -27.32 -11.06
N LEU A 434 9.74 -26.37 -11.99
CA LEU A 434 9.17 -25.06 -11.74
C LEU A 434 7.68 -25.13 -11.38
N SER A 435 6.89 -25.99 -12.03
CA SER A 435 5.47 -26.19 -11.73
C SER A 435 5.20 -27.01 -10.47
N LYS A 436 6.04 -27.99 -10.13
CA LYS A 436 5.91 -28.74 -8.85
C LYS A 436 6.39 -27.97 -7.64
N THR A 437 7.15 -26.91 -7.83
CA THR A 437 7.43 -25.92 -6.77
C THR A 437 6.39 -24.79 -6.72
N THR A 438 5.52 -24.70 -7.72
CA THR A 438 4.37 -23.81 -7.76
C THR A 438 3.09 -24.65 -7.56
N TRP A 439 2.74 -24.92 -6.31
CA TRP A 439 1.45 -25.50 -5.88
C TRP A 439 0.23 -24.63 -6.29
N TRP A 440 0.38 -23.74 -7.26
CA TRP A 440 -0.52 -22.62 -7.53
C TRP A 440 -0.87 -22.46 -9.02
N ILE A 441 -0.55 -23.46 -9.88
CA ILE A 441 -0.98 -23.47 -11.29
C ILE A 441 -2.18 -24.43 -11.49
N GLN A 442 -2.95 -24.66 -10.47
CA GLN A 442 -4.29 -25.23 -10.57
C GLN A 442 -5.24 -24.30 -9.84
N ASP A 443 -5.82 -23.39 -10.62
CA ASP A 443 -7.23 -22.94 -10.70
C ASP A 443 -7.30 -21.64 -11.53
#